data_9a0c8bfb40dc3d7a27b564d82b738b71
#
_entry.id   9a0c8bfb40dc3d7a27b564d82b738b71
#
_cell.length_a   1.000
_cell.length_b   1.000
_cell.length_c   1.000
_cell.angle_alpha   90.00
_cell.angle_beta   90.00
_cell.angle_gamma   90.00
#
_symmetry.space_group_name_H-M   'P 1'
#
loop_
_entity.id
_entity.type
_entity.pdbx_description
1 polymer ?
#
loop_
_entity_poly.entity_id
_entity_poly.type
_entity_poly.pdbx_seq_one_letter_code
_entity_poly.pdbx_strand_id
1 'polypeptide(L)'
;KTETTEATTEATTEATTEAATTTEATVADATASEAEDDENYETGDASLDNVRNQDEIGDNELLVVSFGTSFNDSRRLTIGAIEDKLDEEFGKDYSVRRGFTSQIIIDHVKSRDGIAIDNMAEALDRAVDNGVKNLVIQPTHLMNGLEYTDVVNEVGDYADAFDQVVIGDPLLTSDEDFDEVVKAITDATAEYDDGETAICFMGHGTEADSNEVYQKMQDKLTDAGFENYFVGTVEATPSVDDVLAKVQAGDYKKVVLEPLMIVAGDHANNDMAGDDEDSWKSQFVASGNFENV
;
A
#
# COMPACT_ATOMS: atom_id res chain seq x y z
N LYS A 1 8.93 68.82 -20.58
CA LYS A 1 10.35 69.02 -20.44
C LYS A 1 10.87 68.08 -19.41
N THR A 2 11.45 67.02 -19.89
CA THR A 2 12.90 66.69 -19.78
C THR A 2 13.14 65.87 -18.50
N GLU A 3 13.85 64.83 -18.41
CA GLU A 3 14.78 64.14 -19.29
C GLU A 3 15.02 62.72 -18.70
N THR A 4 15.25 61.78 -19.55
CA THR A 4 15.73 60.41 -19.37
C THR A 4 17.15 60.41 -18.77
N THR A 5 17.44 59.47 -17.87
CA THR A 5 18.80 58.94 -17.77
C THR A 5 18.75 57.46 -17.39
N GLU A 6 19.21 56.61 -18.29
CA GLU A 6 19.59 55.22 -18.11
C GLU A 6 20.81 55.11 -17.20
N ALA A 7 20.87 54.13 -16.36
CA ALA A 7 22.10 53.63 -15.76
C ALA A 7 22.07 52.09 -15.75
N THR A 8 22.83 51.56 -16.69
CA THR A 8 23.24 50.17 -16.78
C THR A 8 24.19 49.84 -15.63
N THR A 9 23.93 48.78 -14.88
CA THR A 9 24.94 48.19 -14.02
C THR A 9 24.93 46.67 -14.26
N GLU A 10 25.98 46.21 -14.94
CA GLU A 10 26.35 44.81 -15.02
C GLU A 10 26.81 44.35 -13.64
N ALA A 11 26.20 43.26 -13.15
CA ALA A 11 26.71 42.51 -12.01
C ALA A 11 27.04 41.09 -12.48
N THR A 12 28.31 40.86 -12.62
CA THR A 12 28.93 39.55 -12.81
C THR A 12 28.72 38.74 -11.54
N THR A 13 27.97 37.64 -11.61
CA THR A 13 27.88 36.69 -10.52
C THR A 13 28.64 35.42 -10.91
N GLU A 14 29.74 35.18 -10.22
CA GLU A 14 30.49 33.94 -10.30
C GLU A 14 29.63 32.80 -9.74
N ALA A 15 29.42 31.76 -10.54
CA ALA A 15 28.79 30.54 -10.12
C ALA A 15 29.76 29.69 -9.30
N THR A 16 29.55 29.64 -8.00
CA THR A 16 30.21 28.68 -7.15
C THR A 16 29.40 27.36 -7.23
N THR A 17 30.00 26.36 -7.85
CA THR A 17 29.46 25.00 -7.90
C THR A 17 29.74 24.37 -6.55
N GLU A 18 28.75 24.36 -5.65
CA GLU A 18 28.71 23.43 -4.53
C GLU A 18 28.15 22.10 -5.02
N ALA A 19 28.96 21.06 -4.91
CA ALA A 19 28.55 19.67 -5.14
C ALA A 19 27.51 19.30 -4.07
N ALA A 20 26.27 19.14 -4.47
CA ALA A 20 25.26 18.49 -3.65
C ALA A 20 25.67 17.02 -3.50
N THR A 21 26.14 16.66 -2.32
CA THR A 21 26.27 15.26 -1.91
C THR A 21 24.86 14.74 -1.74
N THR A 22 24.39 13.97 -2.72
CA THR A 22 23.19 13.17 -2.62
C THR A 22 23.45 12.13 -1.53
N THR A 23 22.87 12.33 -0.39
CA THR A 23 22.74 11.24 0.60
C THR A 23 21.65 10.33 0.03
N GLU A 24 22.04 9.21 -0.55
CA GLU A 24 21.15 8.09 -0.78
C GLU A 24 20.62 7.68 0.61
N ALA A 25 19.38 8.06 0.89
CA ALA A 25 18.63 7.48 1.97
C ALA A 25 18.37 6.03 1.54
N THR A 26 19.02 5.12 2.19
CA THR A 26 18.85 3.68 1.99
C THR A 26 17.42 3.32 2.38
N VAL A 27 16.60 3.08 1.37
CA VAL A 27 15.31 2.36 1.45
C VAL A 27 15.64 0.86 1.66
N ALA A 28 16.45 0.53 2.66
CA ALA A 28 17.11 -0.78 2.71
C ALA A 28 16.69 -1.64 3.90
N ASP A 29 15.75 -1.23 4.75
CA ASP A 29 15.54 -2.00 5.98
C ASP A 29 14.16 -2.69 6.12
N ALA A 30 13.11 -2.22 5.46
CA ALA A 30 11.81 -2.90 5.50
C ALA A 30 11.73 -4.14 4.58
N THR A 31 12.67 -4.30 3.65
CA THR A 31 12.62 -5.34 2.62
C THR A 31 13.44 -6.60 2.94
N ALA A 32 14.32 -6.53 3.93
CA ALA A 32 15.19 -7.67 4.26
C ALA A 32 14.52 -8.70 5.19
N SER A 33 13.50 -8.30 5.97
CA SER A 33 12.85 -9.23 6.90
C SER A 33 11.81 -10.14 6.20
N GLU A 34 11.13 -9.64 5.18
CA GLU A 34 10.11 -10.45 4.48
C GLU A 34 10.65 -11.68 3.73
N ALA A 35 11.92 -11.67 3.32
CA ALA A 35 12.50 -12.75 2.53
C ALA A 35 13.03 -13.93 3.36
N GLU A 36 13.37 -13.72 4.63
CA GLU A 36 13.98 -14.77 5.49
C GLU A 36 12.93 -15.59 6.26
N ASP A 37 11.73 -15.04 6.57
CA ASP A 37 10.71 -15.71 7.36
C ASP A 37 9.71 -16.54 6.53
N ASP A 38 9.57 -16.26 5.25
CA ASP A 38 8.65 -16.95 4.31
C ASP A 38 8.99 -18.44 4.10
N GLU A 39 10.17 -18.90 4.47
CA GLU A 39 10.59 -20.30 4.28
C GLU A 39 9.81 -21.32 5.13
N ASN A 40 9.10 -20.86 6.16
CA ASN A 40 8.42 -21.72 7.13
C ASN A 40 6.89 -21.67 7.13
N TYR A 41 6.26 -20.82 6.30
CA TYR A 41 4.81 -20.67 6.28
C TYR A 41 4.18 -21.42 5.11
N GLU A 42 3.02 -22.03 5.38
CA GLU A 42 2.14 -22.56 4.34
C GLU A 42 1.43 -21.37 3.66
N THR A 43 1.95 -20.93 2.53
CA THR A 43 1.47 -19.71 1.85
C THR A 43 0.31 -19.96 0.90
N GLY A 44 -0.15 -21.20 0.77
CA GLY A 44 -1.23 -21.59 -0.13
C GLY A 44 -0.77 -22.09 -1.51
N ASP A 45 -1.72 -22.43 -2.35
CA ASP A 45 -1.50 -23.03 -3.68
C ASP A 45 -1.32 -21.93 -4.74
N ALA A 46 -0.08 -21.74 -5.17
CA ALA A 46 0.29 -20.75 -6.19
C ALA A 46 -0.44 -20.96 -7.54
N SER A 47 -0.86 -22.18 -7.85
CA SER A 47 -1.55 -22.50 -9.13
C SER A 47 -2.98 -21.95 -9.21
N LEU A 48 -3.53 -21.49 -8.09
CA LEU A 48 -4.86 -20.87 -8.03
C LEU A 48 -4.86 -19.37 -8.31
N ASP A 49 -3.67 -18.75 -8.38
CA ASP A 49 -3.52 -17.34 -8.68
C ASP A 49 -3.46 -17.09 -10.19
N ASN A 50 -4.14 -16.06 -10.67
CA ASN A 50 -4.04 -15.62 -12.05
C ASN A 50 -2.91 -14.58 -12.16
N VAL A 51 -1.83 -14.95 -12.82
CA VAL A 51 -0.60 -14.12 -12.89
C VAL A 51 -0.80 -12.84 -13.69
N ARG A 52 -1.73 -12.83 -14.67
CA ARG A 52 -2.08 -11.66 -15.50
C ARG A 52 -0.87 -10.99 -16.19
N ASN A 53 0.06 -11.81 -16.70
CA ASN A 53 1.26 -11.37 -17.41
C ASN A 53 1.26 -11.77 -18.89
N GLN A 54 0.06 -11.86 -19.49
CA GLN A 54 -0.12 -12.24 -20.88
C GLN A 54 0.48 -11.21 -21.85
N ASP A 55 0.96 -11.69 -22.98
CA ASP A 55 1.13 -10.92 -24.21
C ASP A 55 -0.21 -10.81 -24.97
N GLU A 56 -0.24 -10.17 -26.13
CA GLU A 56 -1.47 -9.90 -26.88
C GLU A 56 -2.42 -8.95 -26.15
N ILE A 57 -1.86 -7.86 -25.66
CA ILE A 57 -2.57 -6.88 -24.81
C ILE A 57 -3.61 -6.09 -25.60
N GLY A 58 -3.33 -5.77 -26.87
CA GLY A 58 -4.20 -4.94 -27.71
C GLY A 58 -3.94 -3.44 -27.52
N ASP A 59 -4.90 -2.61 -27.97
CA ASP A 59 -4.74 -1.15 -27.96
C ASP A 59 -4.92 -0.53 -26.56
N ASN A 60 -5.64 -1.18 -25.65
CA ASN A 60 -5.99 -0.65 -24.34
C ASN A 60 -5.53 -1.61 -23.23
N GLU A 61 -4.82 -1.11 -22.25
CA GLU A 61 -4.36 -1.85 -21.08
C GLU A 61 -4.81 -1.16 -19.79
N LEU A 62 -5.26 -1.96 -18.82
CA LEU A 62 -5.41 -1.61 -17.42
C LEU A 62 -4.37 -2.39 -16.63
N LEU A 63 -3.26 -1.71 -16.28
CA LEU A 63 -2.20 -2.28 -15.47
C LEU A 63 -2.48 -2.03 -13.99
N VAL A 64 -2.75 -3.09 -13.25
CA VAL A 64 -2.94 -3.04 -11.80
C VAL A 64 -1.57 -3.16 -11.13
N VAL A 65 -1.20 -2.15 -10.36
CA VAL A 65 0.13 -2.04 -9.75
C VAL A 65 0.01 -2.16 -8.24
N SER A 66 0.68 -3.17 -7.69
CA SER A 66 0.70 -3.47 -6.27
C SER A 66 2.13 -3.55 -5.75
N PHE A 67 2.35 -3.32 -4.46
CA PHE A 67 3.62 -3.69 -3.83
C PHE A 67 3.90 -5.19 -4.04
N GLY A 68 2.90 -6.01 -3.84
CA GLY A 68 2.97 -7.44 -3.96
C GLY A 68 2.95 -8.15 -2.61
N THR A 69 2.86 -9.46 -2.66
CA THR A 69 3.08 -10.36 -1.52
C THR A 69 3.51 -11.73 -2.01
N SER A 70 4.38 -12.39 -1.27
CA SER A 70 4.80 -13.76 -1.51
C SER A 70 3.80 -14.80 -1.00
N PHE A 71 2.89 -14.42 -0.10
CA PHE A 71 1.84 -15.30 0.42
C PHE A 71 0.78 -15.57 -0.66
N ASN A 72 0.75 -16.80 -1.18
CA ASN A 72 -0.07 -17.17 -2.34
C ASN A 72 -1.57 -16.98 -2.11
N ASP A 73 -2.10 -17.43 -0.96
CA ASP A 73 -3.52 -17.25 -0.65
C ASP A 73 -3.87 -15.79 -0.41
N SER A 74 -3.02 -15.03 0.31
CA SER A 74 -3.21 -13.60 0.51
C SER A 74 -3.18 -12.87 -0.85
N ARG A 75 -2.19 -13.14 -1.71
CA ARG A 75 -2.11 -12.53 -3.04
C ARG A 75 -3.38 -12.75 -3.85
N ARG A 76 -3.88 -13.98 -3.87
CA ARG A 76 -5.10 -14.35 -4.60
C ARG A 76 -6.36 -13.70 -4.02
N LEU A 77 -6.48 -13.68 -2.67
CA LEU A 77 -7.68 -13.22 -1.99
C LEU A 77 -7.76 -11.69 -1.83
N THR A 78 -6.65 -10.99 -2.01
CA THR A 78 -6.56 -9.51 -1.88
C THR A 78 -6.28 -8.88 -3.24
N ILE A 79 -5.04 -8.87 -3.71
CA ILE A 79 -4.66 -8.30 -5.02
C ILE A 79 -5.47 -8.94 -6.14
N GLY A 80 -5.52 -10.27 -6.18
CA GLY A 80 -6.27 -11.02 -7.18
C GLY A 80 -7.76 -10.68 -7.18
N ALA A 81 -8.37 -10.48 -6.02
CA ALA A 81 -9.78 -10.09 -5.93
C ALA A 81 -10.03 -8.69 -6.49
N ILE A 82 -9.09 -7.74 -6.28
CA ILE A 82 -9.16 -6.41 -6.89
C ILE A 82 -9.05 -6.52 -8.41
N GLU A 83 -8.08 -7.27 -8.90
CA GLU A 83 -7.84 -7.47 -10.33
C GLU A 83 -9.01 -8.18 -11.01
N ASP A 84 -9.60 -9.19 -10.37
CA ASP A 84 -10.77 -9.90 -10.87
C ASP A 84 -11.99 -8.97 -10.98
N LYS A 85 -12.16 -8.07 -9.99
CA LYS A 85 -13.22 -7.07 -10.02
C LYS A 85 -13.03 -6.06 -11.13
N LEU A 86 -11.80 -5.61 -11.35
CA LEU A 86 -11.47 -4.71 -12.45
C LEU A 86 -11.65 -5.38 -13.82
N ASP A 87 -11.30 -6.67 -13.93
CA ASP A 87 -11.51 -7.45 -15.15
C ASP A 87 -13.01 -7.71 -15.44
N GLU A 88 -13.79 -7.96 -14.40
CA GLU A 88 -15.25 -8.09 -14.54
C GLU A 88 -15.87 -6.81 -15.12
N GLU A 89 -15.41 -5.65 -14.66
CA GLU A 89 -15.98 -4.34 -15.04
C GLU A 89 -15.44 -3.84 -16.37
N PHE A 90 -14.10 -3.94 -16.57
CA PHE A 90 -13.39 -3.29 -17.68
C PHE A 90 -12.77 -4.26 -18.70
N GLY A 91 -12.71 -5.56 -18.41
CA GLY A 91 -12.01 -6.56 -19.24
C GLY A 91 -12.56 -6.76 -20.64
N LYS A 92 -13.73 -6.15 -20.96
CA LYS A 92 -14.25 -6.12 -22.35
C LYS A 92 -13.56 -5.10 -23.23
N ASP A 93 -13.08 -4.01 -22.62
CA ASP A 93 -12.51 -2.85 -23.31
C ASP A 93 -11.00 -2.72 -23.07
N TYR A 94 -10.48 -3.33 -21.98
CA TYR A 94 -9.08 -3.30 -21.55
C TYR A 94 -8.54 -4.70 -21.28
N SER A 95 -7.28 -4.92 -21.59
CA SER A 95 -6.54 -6.07 -21.08
C SER A 95 -6.07 -5.78 -19.68
N VAL A 96 -6.53 -6.54 -18.68
CA VAL A 96 -6.17 -6.34 -17.29
C VAL A 96 -4.91 -7.14 -16.98
N ARG A 97 -3.84 -6.44 -16.56
CA ARG A 97 -2.53 -7.01 -16.25
C ARG A 97 -2.06 -6.62 -14.87
N ARG A 98 -1.07 -7.36 -14.37
CA ARG A 98 -0.44 -7.18 -13.06
C ARG A 98 0.99 -6.65 -13.20
N GLY A 99 1.36 -5.70 -12.34
CA GLY A 99 2.74 -5.33 -12.08
C GLY A 99 2.99 -5.21 -10.57
N PHE A 100 4.19 -5.60 -10.11
CA PHE A 100 4.61 -5.42 -8.74
C PHE A 100 5.74 -4.41 -8.63
N THR A 101 5.79 -3.67 -7.51
CA THR A 101 6.86 -2.72 -7.22
C THR A 101 8.01 -3.36 -6.44
N SER A 102 7.74 -4.38 -5.62
CA SER A 102 8.75 -5.05 -4.81
C SER A 102 9.51 -6.14 -5.59
N GLN A 103 10.76 -5.85 -5.95
CA GLN A 103 11.62 -6.81 -6.65
C GLN A 103 11.92 -8.05 -5.79
N ILE A 104 12.04 -7.88 -4.48
CA ILE A 104 12.31 -8.99 -3.55
C ILE A 104 11.16 -9.98 -3.58
N ILE A 105 9.92 -9.51 -3.53
CA ILE A 105 8.73 -10.37 -3.62
C ILE A 105 8.68 -11.06 -4.98
N ILE A 106 8.95 -10.36 -6.07
CA ILE A 106 8.99 -10.93 -7.42
C ILE A 106 10.00 -12.08 -7.49
N ASP A 107 11.21 -11.85 -7.02
CA ASP A 107 12.29 -12.84 -7.04
C ASP A 107 11.97 -14.05 -6.15
N HIS A 108 11.37 -13.81 -4.97
CA HIS A 108 10.95 -14.87 -4.07
C HIS A 108 9.87 -15.76 -4.70
N VAL A 109 8.79 -15.18 -5.21
CA VAL A 109 7.69 -15.90 -5.89
C VAL A 109 8.23 -16.68 -7.10
N LYS A 110 9.13 -16.07 -7.86
CA LYS A 110 9.76 -16.73 -9.00
C LYS A 110 10.64 -17.92 -8.58
N SER A 111 11.43 -17.76 -7.53
CA SER A 111 12.31 -18.81 -7.02
C SER A 111 11.54 -19.98 -6.42
N ARG A 112 10.52 -19.70 -5.60
CA ARG A 112 9.74 -20.71 -4.88
C ARG A 112 8.71 -21.40 -5.78
N ASP A 113 7.94 -20.62 -6.54
CA ASP A 113 6.74 -21.10 -7.26
C ASP A 113 6.97 -21.20 -8.78
N GLY A 114 8.07 -20.66 -9.30
CA GLY A 114 8.34 -20.59 -10.75
C GLY A 114 7.43 -19.62 -11.50
N ILE A 115 6.70 -18.74 -10.79
CA ILE A 115 5.81 -17.75 -11.36
C ILE A 115 6.60 -16.48 -11.68
N ALA A 116 6.47 -15.97 -12.91
CA ALA A 116 7.04 -14.71 -13.33
C ALA A 116 5.98 -13.61 -13.18
N ILE A 117 6.29 -12.58 -12.41
CA ILE A 117 5.50 -11.37 -12.28
C ILE A 117 6.37 -10.21 -12.77
N ASP A 118 5.82 -9.35 -13.62
CA ASP A 118 6.55 -8.20 -14.13
C ASP A 118 6.73 -7.15 -13.01
N ASN A 119 7.94 -6.58 -12.92
CA ASN A 119 8.11 -5.32 -12.20
C ASN A 119 7.59 -4.16 -13.07
N MET A 120 7.63 -2.93 -12.53
CA MET A 120 7.08 -1.77 -13.25
C MET A 120 7.74 -1.56 -14.62
N ALA A 121 9.07 -1.58 -14.70
CA ALA A 121 9.79 -1.41 -15.98
C ALA A 121 9.45 -2.54 -16.97
N GLU A 122 9.45 -3.79 -16.53
CA GLU A 122 9.10 -4.95 -17.36
C GLU A 122 7.65 -4.87 -17.85
N ALA A 123 6.71 -4.42 -16.99
CA ALA A 123 5.31 -4.27 -17.37
C ALA A 123 5.11 -3.15 -18.40
N LEU A 124 5.80 -2.01 -18.24
CA LEU A 124 5.75 -0.88 -19.16
C LEU A 124 6.44 -1.21 -20.50
N ASP A 125 7.62 -1.85 -20.47
CA ASP A 125 8.30 -2.34 -21.67
C ASP A 125 7.41 -3.31 -22.45
N ARG A 126 6.75 -4.25 -21.78
CA ARG A 126 5.81 -5.18 -22.38
C ARG A 126 4.62 -4.46 -23.02
N ALA A 127 4.07 -3.42 -22.38
CA ALA A 127 3.00 -2.61 -22.95
C ALA A 127 3.45 -1.92 -24.26
N VAL A 128 4.65 -1.34 -24.25
CA VAL A 128 5.25 -0.70 -25.45
C VAL A 128 5.49 -1.73 -26.57
N ASP A 129 6.08 -2.87 -26.24
CA ASP A 129 6.37 -3.93 -27.20
C ASP A 129 5.11 -4.53 -27.85
N ASN A 130 4.00 -4.56 -27.11
CA ASN A 130 2.69 -5.00 -27.60
C ASN A 130 1.92 -3.92 -28.35
N GLY A 131 2.42 -2.68 -28.38
CA GLY A 131 1.81 -1.58 -29.13
C GLY A 131 0.56 -1.02 -28.46
N VAL A 132 0.49 -1.07 -27.15
CA VAL A 132 -0.57 -0.43 -26.35
C VAL A 132 -0.59 1.07 -26.66
N LYS A 133 -1.80 1.61 -26.86
CA LYS A 133 -2.02 3.03 -27.13
C LYS A 133 -2.57 3.78 -25.93
N ASN A 134 -3.49 3.13 -25.22
CA ASN A 134 -4.14 3.73 -24.05
C ASN A 134 -3.80 2.88 -22.83
N LEU A 135 -2.99 3.45 -21.94
CA LEU A 135 -2.56 2.82 -20.71
C LEU A 135 -3.26 3.46 -19.51
N VAL A 136 -3.95 2.65 -18.74
CA VAL A 136 -4.50 3.03 -17.44
C VAL A 136 -3.71 2.29 -16.37
N ILE A 137 -3.13 3.02 -15.43
CA ILE A 137 -2.46 2.46 -14.26
C ILE A 137 -3.43 2.55 -13.07
N GLN A 138 -3.75 1.42 -12.46
CA GLN A 138 -4.52 1.37 -11.23
C GLN A 138 -3.61 0.90 -10.09
N PRO A 139 -3.09 1.82 -9.27
CA PRO A 139 -2.34 1.44 -8.08
C PRO A 139 -3.29 0.87 -7.02
N THR A 140 -2.82 -0.15 -6.28
CA THR A 140 -3.54 -0.68 -5.12
C THR A 140 -2.99 -0.11 -3.80
N HIS A 141 -2.19 0.93 -3.86
CA HIS A 141 -1.61 1.58 -2.69
C HIS A 141 -2.70 2.17 -1.79
N LEU A 142 -2.49 2.09 -0.48
CA LEU A 142 -3.44 2.63 0.50
C LEU A 142 -3.45 4.16 0.48
N MET A 143 -2.28 4.79 0.29
CA MET A 143 -2.09 6.23 0.41
C MET A 143 -1.09 6.77 -0.61
N ASN A 144 -1.07 8.09 -0.78
CA ASN A 144 -0.07 8.80 -1.56
C ASN A 144 1.25 8.90 -0.76
N GLY A 145 1.98 7.78 -0.72
CA GLY A 145 3.28 7.63 -0.07
C GLY A 145 4.43 7.61 -1.06
N LEU A 146 5.61 7.18 -0.58
CA LEU A 146 6.83 7.10 -1.39
C LEU A 146 6.66 6.13 -2.56
N GLU A 147 6.14 4.95 -2.33
CA GLU A 147 5.94 3.93 -3.36
C GLU A 147 4.99 4.37 -4.47
N TYR A 148 3.87 5.03 -4.13
CA TYR A 148 2.98 5.60 -5.14
C TYR A 148 3.69 6.69 -5.96
N THR A 149 4.50 7.52 -5.31
CA THR A 149 5.30 8.55 -5.98
C THR A 149 6.30 7.94 -6.95
N ASP A 150 6.93 6.83 -6.60
CA ASP A 150 7.86 6.10 -7.47
C ASP A 150 7.13 5.52 -8.69
N VAL A 151 5.94 4.94 -8.51
CA VAL A 151 5.09 4.50 -9.63
C VAL A 151 4.78 5.65 -10.59
N VAL A 152 4.38 6.82 -10.07
CA VAL A 152 4.07 8.00 -10.90
C VAL A 152 5.30 8.47 -11.68
N ASN A 153 6.46 8.49 -11.04
CA ASN A 153 7.71 8.91 -11.68
C ASN A 153 8.10 7.93 -12.80
N GLU A 154 8.07 6.64 -12.54
CA GLU A 154 8.44 5.61 -13.52
C GLU A 154 7.50 5.60 -14.73
N VAL A 155 6.19 5.70 -14.51
CA VAL A 155 5.21 5.85 -15.60
C VAL A 155 5.47 7.14 -16.39
N GLY A 156 5.90 8.22 -15.73
CA GLY A 156 6.24 9.49 -16.36
C GLY A 156 7.34 9.35 -17.42
N ASP A 157 8.32 8.49 -17.20
CA ASP A 157 9.43 8.23 -18.13
C ASP A 157 8.96 7.52 -19.42
N TYR A 158 7.82 6.82 -19.38
CA TYR A 158 7.22 6.10 -20.51
C TYR A 158 6.06 6.86 -21.18
N ALA A 159 5.63 8.01 -20.65
CA ALA A 159 4.41 8.67 -21.09
C ALA A 159 4.34 8.96 -22.60
N ASP A 160 5.49 9.32 -23.22
CA ASP A 160 5.58 9.61 -24.64
C ASP A 160 5.45 8.36 -25.55
N ALA A 161 5.48 7.15 -24.99
CA ALA A 161 5.33 5.91 -25.74
C ALA A 161 3.87 5.56 -26.04
N PHE A 162 2.91 6.19 -25.37
CA PHE A 162 1.49 5.91 -25.48
C PHE A 162 0.72 7.12 -26.03
N ASP A 163 -0.44 6.86 -26.67
CA ASP A 163 -1.35 7.94 -27.09
C ASP A 163 -2.02 8.60 -25.85
N GLN A 164 -2.29 7.80 -24.83
CA GLN A 164 -2.87 8.26 -23.56
C GLN A 164 -2.34 7.42 -22.39
N VAL A 165 -1.97 8.10 -21.30
CA VAL A 165 -1.66 7.49 -20.01
C VAL A 165 -2.51 8.14 -18.93
N VAL A 166 -3.12 7.33 -18.07
CA VAL A 166 -3.89 7.78 -16.91
C VAL A 166 -3.44 6.95 -15.70
N ILE A 167 -3.19 7.64 -14.59
CA ILE A 167 -2.83 6.99 -13.31
C ILE A 167 -3.97 7.27 -12.33
N GLY A 168 -4.52 6.22 -11.73
CA GLY A 168 -5.53 6.33 -10.67
C GLY A 168 -4.90 6.78 -9.35
N ASP A 169 -5.74 7.35 -8.49
CA ASP A 169 -5.33 7.74 -7.14
C ASP A 169 -5.22 6.50 -6.21
N PRO A 170 -4.45 6.59 -5.12
CA PRO A 170 -4.47 5.61 -4.03
C PRO A 170 -5.83 5.55 -3.33
N LEU A 171 -6.08 4.47 -2.57
CA LEU A 171 -7.37 4.22 -1.94
C LEU A 171 -7.84 5.35 -1.02
N LEU A 172 -6.96 5.89 -0.17
CA LEU A 172 -7.28 6.94 0.80
C LEU A 172 -6.81 8.31 0.30
N THR A 173 -7.56 8.92 -0.60
CA THR A 173 -7.24 10.22 -1.21
C THR A 173 -8.27 11.29 -0.84
N SER A 174 -9.53 11.10 -1.17
CA SER A 174 -10.62 12.04 -0.89
C SER A 174 -11.34 11.72 0.43
N ASP A 175 -12.12 12.67 0.94
CA ASP A 175 -12.96 12.42 2.13
C ASP A 175 -14.00 11.34 1.90
N GLU A 176 -14.51 11.26 0.67
CA GLU A 176 -15.44 10.22 0.24
C GLU A 176 -14.80 8.84 0.30
N ASP A 177 -13.55 8.70 -0.13
CA ASP A 177 -12.81 7.41 -0.06
C ASP A 177 -12.68 6.93 1.39
N PHE A 178 -12.35 7.85 2.31
CA PHE A 178 -12.29 7.52 3.74
C PHE A 178 -13.65 7.06 4.26
N ASP A 179 -14.74 7.73 3.88
CA ASP A 179 -16.09 7.38 4.32
C ASP A 179 -16.50 5.99 3.76
N GLU A 180 -16.13 5.68 2.51
CA GLU A 180 -16.36 4.36 1.91
C GLU A 180 -15.54 3.26 2.59
N VAL A 181 -14.27 3.51 2.92
CA VAL A 181 -13.43 2.55 3.63
C VAL A 181 -13.92 2.35 5.07
N VAL A 182 -14.30 3.42 5.79
CA VAL A 182 -14.95 3.30 7.12
C VAL A 182 -16.15 2.38 7.02
N LYS A 183 -17.03 2.60 6.05
CA LYS A 183 -18.19 1.75 5.86
C LYS A 183 -17.80 0.30 5.57
N ALA A 184 -16.83 0.07 4.70
CA ALA A 184 -16.40 -1.27 4.32
C ALA A 184 -15.84 -2.06 5.50
N ILE A 185 -14.94 -1.46 6.30
CA ILE A 185 -14.32 -2.14 7.45
C ILE A 185 -15.30 -2.34 8.60
N THR A 186 -16.22 -1.41 8.83
CA THR A 186 -17.24 -1.55 9.88
C THR A 186 -18.32 -2.56 9.48
N ASP A 187 -18.72 -2.65 8.21
CA ASP A 187 -19.61 -3.70 7.72
C ASP A 187 -18.94 -5.09 7.84
N ALA A 188 -17.64 -5.20 7.52
CA ALA A 188 -16.89 -6.44 7.59
C ALA A 188 -16.70 -6.95 9.03
N THR A 189 -16.62 -6.06 10.00
CA THR A 189 -16.39 -6.39 11.42
C THR A 189 -17.66 -6.29 12.29
N ALA A 190 -18.81 -6.06 11.67
CA ALA A 190 -20.09 -5.84 12.37
C ALA A 190 -20.49 -6.98 13.33
N GLU A 191 -20.10 -8.23 13.05
CA GLU A 191 -20.35 -9.37 13.93
C GLU A 191 -19.60 -9.28 15.27
N TYR A 192 -18.51 -8.52 15.33
CA TYR A 192 -17.70 -8.30 16.53
C TYR A 192 -18.10 -7.04 17.30
N ASP A 193 -18.91 -6.17 16.69
CA ASP A 193 -19.35 -4.90 17.29
C ASP A 193 -20.50 -5.14 18.28
N ASP A 194 -20.19 -5.79 19.41
CA ASP A 194 -21.13 -6.17 20.45
C ASP A 194 -21.17 -5.20 21.67
N GLY A 195 -20.41 -4.08 21.58
CA GLY A 195 -20.28 -3.09 22.66
C GLY A 195 -19.34 -3.50 23.81
N GLU A 196 -18.82 -4.73 23.80
CA GLU A 196 -17.84 -5.24 24.79
C GLU A 196 -16.50 -5.57 24.12
N THR A 197 -16.42 -5.49 22.78
CA THR A 197 -15.24 -5.79 21.98
C THR A 197 -14.60 -4.50 21.44
N ALA A 198 -13.30 -4.36 21.66
CA ALA A 198 -12.48 -3.35 20.96
C ALA A 198 -12.02 -3.93 19.62
N ILE A 199 -12.24 -3.22 18.54
CA ILE A 199 -11.83 -3.62 17.19
C ILE A 199 -10.65 -2.73 16.79
N CYS A 200 -9.48 -3.34 16.63
CA CYS A 200 -8.22 -2.65 16.44
C CYS A 200 -7.65 -2.94 15.06
N PHE A 201 -7.49 -1.91 14.26
CA PHE A 201 -6.92 -1.98 12.93
C PHE A 201 -5.44 -1.61 12.96
N MET A 202 -4.61 -2.49 12.39
CA MET A 202 -3.17 -2.31 12.28
C MET A 202 -2.80 -1.94 10.85
N GLY A 203 -2.32 -0.71 10.63
CA GLY A 203 -1.69 -0.28 9.40
C GLY A 203 -0.18 -0.49 9.43
N HIS A 204 0.49 -0.37 8.28
CA HIS A 204 1.94 -0.45 8.20
C HIS A 204 2.60 0.73 8.94
N GLY A 205 2.20 1.93 8.62
CA GLY A 205 2.88 3.14 9.07
C GLY A 205 3.95 3.61 8.10
N THR A 206 4.36 4.86 8.22
CA THR A 206 5.44 5.45 7.43
C THR A 206 6.01 6.68 8.14
N GLU A 207 7.28 6.97 7.90
CA GLU A 207 7.91 8.22 8.36
C GLU A 207 7.50 9.45 7.51
N ALA A 208 6.83 9.25 6.37
CA ALA A 208 6.37 10.31 5.49
C ALA A 208 5.12 11.03 6.06
N ASP A 209 4.87 12.25 5.57
CA ASP A 209 3.67 13.03 5.95
C ASP A 209 2.36 12.29 5.66
N SER A 210 2.37 11.38 4.68
CA SER A 210 1.20 10.52 4.36
C SER A 210 0.77 9.60 5.50
N ASN A 211 1.56 9.44 6.55
CA ASN A 211 1.18 8.72 7.78
C ASN A 211 -0.06 9.32 8.47
N GLU A 212 -0.37 10.59 8.21
CA GLU A 212 -1.57 11.26 8.74
C GLU A 212 -2.89 10.56 8.37
N VAL A 213 -2.91 9.72 7.31
CA VAL A 213 -4.10 8.96 6.90
C VAL A 213 -4.62 8.05 8.02
N TYR A 214 -3.75 7.52 8.87
CA TYR A 214 -4.17 6.65 9.97
C TYR A 214 -4.90 7.43 11.06
N GLN A 215 -4.42 8.63 11.40
CA GLN A 215 -5.14 9.49 12.34
C GLN A 215 -6.46 9.97 11.73
N LYS A 216 -6.48 10.34 10.45
CA LYS A 216 -7.71 10.72 9.73
C LYS A 216 -8.72 9.58 9.70
N MET A 217 -8.28 8.34 9.49
CA MET A 217 -9.15 7.16 9.56
C MET A 217 -9.76 6.99 10.96
N GLN A 218 -8.94 7.14 12.02
CA GLN A 218 -9.43 7.13 13.41
C GLN A 218 -10.49 8.21 13.67
N ASP A 219 -10.23 9.43 13.20
CA ASP A 219 -11.16 10.55 13.36
C ASP A 219 -12.49 10.28 12.65
N LYS A 220 -12.45 9.77 11.42
CA LYS A 220 -13.63 9.38 10.63
C LYS A 220 -14.45 8.28 11.31
N LEU A 221 -13.81 7.24 11.87
CA LEU A 221 -14.49 6.20 12.65
C LEU A 221 -15.17 6.79 13.88
N THR A 222 -14.49 7.65 14.60
CA THR A 222 -15.03 8.31 15.80
C THR A 222 -16.21 9.23 15.45
N ASP A 223 -16.09 10.04 14.41
CA ASP A 223 -17.15 10.94 13.93
C ASP A 223 -18.40 10.17 13.43
N ALA A 224 -18.19 8.96 12.90
CA ALA A 224 -19.27 8.06 12.51
C ALA A 224 -19.92 7.31 13.69
N GLY A 225 -19.38 7.47 14.92
CA GLY A 225 -19.93 6.89 16.15
C GLY A 225 -19.36 5.50 16.52
N PHE A 226 -18.30 5.06 15.86
CA PHE A 226 -17.60 3.80 16.16
C PHE A 226 -16.52 4.05 17.24
N GLU A 227 -16.93 4.25 18.48
CA GLU A 227 -16.04 4.58 19.59
C GLU A 227 -15.17 3.42 20.08
N ASN A 228 -15.53 2.18 19.74
CA ASN A 228 -14.80 0.95 20.05
C ASN A 228 -13.86 0.49 18.92
N TYR A 229 -13.67 1.33 17.90
CA TYR A 229 -12.75 1.10 16.79
C TYR A 229 -11.48 1.92 16.94
N PHE A 230 -10.33 1.27 16.81
CA PHE A 230 -9.03 1.88 17.05
C PHE A 230 -8.11 1.64 15.85
N VAL A 231 -7.34 2.64 15.48
CA VAL A 231 -6.35 2.55 14.40
C VAL A 231 -4.97 2.82 14.95
N GLY A 232 -4.03 1.97 14.60
CA GLY A 232 -2.61 2.14 14.87
C GLY A 232 -1.74 1.58 13.75
N THR A 233 -0.44 1.60 13.95
CA THR A 233 0.55 1.22 12.94
C THR A 233 1.66 0.36 13.54
N VAL A 234 2.34 -0.42 12.68
CA VAL A 234 3.53 -1.21 13.05
C VAL A 234 4.72 -0.28 13.24
N GLU A 235 5.04 0.54 12.24
CA GLU A 235 6.31 1.25 12.15
C GLU A 235 6.24 2.74 12.52
N ALA A 236 5.03 3.26 12.83
CA ALA A 236 4.86 4.69 13.06
C ALA A 236 3.90 4.98 14.23
N THR A 237 3.25 6.15 14.22
CA THR A 237 2.25 6.54 15.20
C THR A 237 0.87 6.71 14.54
N PRO A 238 -0.23 6.31 15.22
CA PRO A 238 -0.29 5.71 16.57
C PRO A 238 0.34 4.32 16.63
N SER A 239 1.15 4.06 17.65
CA SER A 239 1.80 2.75 17.87
C SER A 239 0.86 1.76 18.55
N VAL A 240 1.29 0.49 18.67
CA VAL A 240 0.56 -0.51 19.45
C VAL A 240 0.37 -0.07 20.91
N ASP A 241 1.35 0.58 21.53
CA ASP A 241 1.25 1.11 22.90
C ASP A 241 0.15 2.17 23.00
N ASP A 242 0.05 3.06 22.01
CA ASP A 242 -1.00 4.10 21.95
C ASP A 242 -2.39 3.49 21.85
N VAL A 243 -2.53 2.46 21.00
CA VAL A 243 -3.80 1.73 20.84
C VAL A 243 -4.15 0.97 22.11
N LEU A 244 -3.20 0.21 22.67
CA LEU A 244 -3.39 -0.55 23.91
C LEU A 244 -3.81 0.35 25.06
N ALA A 245 -3.17 1.51 25.21
CA ALA A 245 -3.53 2.48 26.27
C ALA A 245 -4.98 3.00 26.12
N LYS A 246 -5.41 3.28 24.89
CA LYS A 246 -6.79 3.70 24.60
C LYS A 246 -7.80 2.59 24.90
N VAL A 247 -7.52 1.37 24.47
CA VAL A 247 -8.39 0.20 24.70
C VAL A 247 -8.50 -0.12 26.19
N GLN A 248 -7.40 -0.05 26.94
CA GLN A 248 -7.38 -0.25 28.40
C GLN A 248 -8.14 0.82 29.19
N ALA A 249 -8.28 2.02 28.62
CA ALA A 249 -9.07 3.09 29.23
C ALA A 249 -10.58 2.88 29.11
N GLY A 250 -11.02 1.99 28.24
CA GLY A 250 -12.41 1.57 28.06
C GLY A 250 -12.76 0.32 28.90
N ASP A 251 -14.02 -0.07 28.86
CA ASP A 251 -14.57 -1.23 29.59
C ASP A 251 -14.68 -2.48 28.68
N TYR A 252 -13.74 -2.64 27.73
CA TYR A 252 -13.75 -3.75 26.78
C TYR A 252 -13.28 -5.06 27.42
N LYS A 253 -13.92 -6.16 27.05
CA LYS A 253 -13.57 -7.50 27.53
C LYS A 253 -12.84 -8.33 26.50
N LYS A 254 -13.03 -8.01 25.23
CA LYS A 254 -12.48 -8.71 24.09
C LYS A 254 -11.76 -7.72 23.17
N VAL A 255 -10.82 -8.25 22.41
CA VAL A 255 -10.13 -7.50 21.34
C VAL A 255 -10.19 -8.31 20.06
N VAL A 256 -10.45 -7.65 18.95
CA VAL A 256 -10.30 -8.17 17.60
C VAL A 256 -9.21 -7.35 16.91
N LEU A 257 -8.24 -8.02 16.33
CA LEU A 257 -7.16 -7.40 15.56
C LEU A 257 -7.39 -7.66 14.09
N GLU A 258 -7.38 -6.60 13.29
CA GLU A 258 -7.59 -6.65 11.84
C GLU A 258 -6.51 -5.82 11.13
N PRO A 259 -5.98 -6.26 9.97
CA PRO A 259 -5.05 -5.45 9.21
C PRO A 259 -5.79 -4.33 8.48
N LEU A 260 -5.27 -3.11 8.55
CA LEU A 260 -5.64 -1.99 7.67
C LEU A 260 -4.59 -1.88 6.56
N MET A 261 -4.52 -2.90 5.74
CA MET A 261 -3.55 -3.09 4.67
C MET A 261 -4.24 -3.71 3.46
N ILE A 262 -3.71 -3.47 2.28
CA ILE A 262 -4.25 -4.08 1.05
C ILE A 262 -3.97 -5.59 1.01
N VAL A 263 -2.87 -6.02 1.60
CA VAL A 263 -2.47 -7.42 1.66
C VAL A 263 -2.20 -7.84 3.10
N ALA A 264 -2.58 -9.06 3.46
CA ALA A 264 -2.19 -9.72 4.71
C ALA A 264 -0.90 -10.52 4.45
N GLY A 265 0.23 -9.81 4.45
CA GLY A 265 1.57 -10.37 4.30
C GLY A 265 2.25 -10.63 5.65
N ASP A 266 3.55 -10.40 5.69
CA ASP A 266 4.40 -10.61 6.87
C ASP A 266 3.88 -9.86 8.10
N HIS A 267 3.67 -8.56 8.00
CA HIS A 267 3.18 -7.74 9.11
C HIS A 267 1.86 -8.26 9.72
N ALA A 268 0.93 -8.72 8.90
CA ALA A 268 -0.34 -9.26 9.42
C ALA A 268 -0.14 -10.62 10.11
N ASN A 269 0.77 -11.45 9.62
CA ASN A 269 1.01 -12.80 10.17
C ASN A 269 1.96 -12.77 11.38
N ASN A 270 2.96 -11.92 11.37
CA ASN A 270 4.00 -11.85 12.40
C ASN A 270 3.77 -10.70 13.39
N ASP A 271 3.79 -9.44 12.93
CA ASP A 271 3.66 -8.27 13.83
C ASP A 271 2.27 -8.14 14.44
N MET A 272 1.21 -8.54 13.73
CA MET A 272 -0.14 -8.51 14.29
C MET A 272 -0.49 -9.80 15.03
N ALA A 273 -0.47 -10.95 14.34
CA ALA A 273 -1.02 -12.21 14.81
C ALA A 273 0.02 -13.22 15.29
N GLY A 274 1.32 -12.91 15.18
CA GLY A 274 2.43 -13.79 15.56
C GLY A 274 2.47 -14.11 17.04
N ASP A 275 3.36 -15.06 17.39
CA ASP A 275 3.54 -15.52 18.77
C ASP A 275 4.73 -14.81 19.45
N ASP A 276 5.46 -13.97 18.77
CA ASP A 276 6.58 -13.19 19.32
C ASP A 276 6.06 -12.18 20.36
N GLU A 277 6.92 -11.84 21.32
CA GLU A 277 6.54 -10.98 22.47
C GLU A 277 6.12 -9.56 22.05
N ASP A 278 6.63 -9.08 20.92
CA ASP A 278 6.37 -7.76 20.35
C ASP A 278 5.19 -7.71 19.38
N SER A 279 4.60 -8.86 19.00
CA SER A 279 3.38 -8.86 18.21
C SER A 279 2.22 -8.17 18.95
N TRP A 280 1.33 -7.55 18.20
CA TRP A 280 0.13 -6.92 18.76
C TRP A 280 -0.67 -7.91 19.61
N LYS A 281 -0.93 -9.12 19.08
CA LYS A 281 -1.63 -10.19 19.81
C LYS A 281 -0.97 -10.49 21.16
N SER A 282 0.34 -10.70 21.16
CA SER A 282 1.07 -11.04 22.38
C SER A 282 1.06 -9.89 23.40
N GLN A 283 1.17 -8.65 22.98
CA GLN A 283 1.11 -7.48 23.84
C GLN A 283 -0.29 -7.29 24.45
N PHE A 284 -1.38 -7.46 23.67
CA PHE A 284 -2.74 -7.42 24.18
C PHE A 284 -2.99 -8.56 25.19
N VAL A 285 -2.57 -9.78 24.89
CA VAL A 285 -2.67 -10.93 25.81
C VAL A 285 -1.85 -10.70 27.09
N ALA A 286 -0.61 -10.23 26.96
CA ALA A 286 0.27 -9.98 28.10
C ALA A 286 -0.26 -8.87 29.03
N SER A 287 -1.05 -7.95 28.52
CA SER A 287 -1.71 -6.91 29.34
C SER A 287 -2.62 -7.48 30.42
N GLY A 288 -3.15 -8.71 30.21
CA GLY A 288 -4.00 -9.41 31.16
C GLY A 288 -5.38 -8.81 31.42
N ASN A 289 -5.80 -7.86 30.57
CA ASN A 289 -7.04 -7.09 30.77
C ASN A 289 -8.23 -7.66 29.97
N PHE A 290 -7.98 -8.58 29.05
CA PHE A 290 -8.99 -9.08 28.12
C PHE A 290 -9.23 -10.58 28.29
N GLU A 291 -10.48 -11.01 28.14
CA GLU A 291 -10.90 -12.41 28.22
C GLU A 291 -10.52 -13.17 26.94
N ASN A 292 -10.41 -12.44 25.82
CA ASN A 292 -10.06 -13.00 24.51
C ASN A 292 -9.43 -11.92 23.62
N VAL A 293 -8.44 -12.34 22.86
CA VAL A 293 -7.75 -11.55 21.82
C VAL A 293 -7.69 -12.35 20.55
#